data_a6dcf5becaaa2be71daccffe889e937b
#
_entry.id   a6dcf5becaaa2be71daccffe889e937b
#
_cell.length_a   1.000
_cell.length_b   1.000
_cell.length_c   1.000
_cell.angle_alpha   90.00
_cell.angle_beta   90.00
_cell.angle_gamma   90.00
#
_symmetry.space_group_name_H-M   'P 1'
#
loop_
_entity.id
_entity.type
_entity.pdbx_description
1 polymer ?
#
loop_
_entity_poly.entity_id
_entity_poly.type
_entity_poly.pdbx_seq_one_letter_code
_entity_poly.pdbx_strand_id
1 'polypeptide(L)'
;MTQAKAIVAVVLLALLPQLLHSDFILTMFVFAFILGMLAISFNLIFGFTGQLSMFHAAAFGLSAYITHIAMTSLAVSFWVGLLIAAGAMFVLSAVIGTICFRYKLKEFYFAVVTLAFAEMARLVVLNWNSMTNGSIGIAVTEKPMLWWPGRGLLAVAGTPMWYYLSLVALVIVIAVCSRIVKSWMGRCFEAIRLNDELAGTLGINVFRYKLLSFTIGNVIAAVAGAFYAFYIGYIEPDYLSIAQSLAIVSMVLLGGRESIIGPVIGAFILTALPHAIRLNAELRLLVYGLILILTILLMPRGIFGTFMRRRQPNVAATPVTPAANALKAKP
;
A
#
# COMPACT_ATOMS: atom_id res chain seq x y z
N MET A 1 3.33 19.25 -2.21
CA MET A 1 2.66 19.79 -3.41
C MET A 1 1.58 20.74 -2.97
N THR A 2 1.48 21.93 -3.56
CA THR A 2 0.33 22.81 -3.35
C THR A 2 -0.94 22.11 -3.84
N GLN A 3 -2.06 22.27 -3.15
CA GLN A 3 -3.35 21.64 -3.51
C GLN A 3 -3.69 21.81 -5.00
N ALA A 4 -3.39 22.97 -5.57
CA ALA A 4 -3.56 23.24 -6.98
C ALA A 4 -2.80 22.27 -7.92
N LYS A 5 -1.55 21.90 -7.59
CA LYS A 5 -0.78 20.95 -8.41
C LYS A 5 -1.34 19.52 -8.35
N ALA A 6 -1.91 19.13 -7.21
CA ALA A 6 -2.57 17.83 -7.08
C ALA A 6 -3.86 17.76 -7.91
N ILE A 7 -4.67 18.83 -7.88
CA ILE A 7 -5.88 18.95 -8.69
C ILE A 7 -5.56 18.89 -10.18
N VAL A 8 -4.54 19.67 -10.62
CA VAL A 8 -4.12 19.66 -12.03
C VAL A 8 -3.65 18.26 -12.48
N ALA A 9 -2.90 17.55 -11.63
CA ALA A 9 -2.47 16.19 -11.95
C ALA A 9 -3.66 15.22 -12.08
N VAL A 10 -4.65 15.31 -11.18
CA VAL A 10 -5.87 14.47 -11.24
C VAL A 10 -6.69 14.81 -12.49
N VAL A 11 -6.84 16.08 -12.85
CA VAL A 11 -7.55 16.50 -14.07
C VAL A 11 -6.84 15.99 -15.32
N LEU A 12 -5.51 16.12 -15.38
CA LEU A 12 -4.71 15.58 -16.50
C LEU A 12 -4.88 14.05 -16.64
N LEU A 13 -4.84 13.31 -15.52
CA LEU A 13 -5.10 11.87 -15.51
C LEU A 13 -6.53 11.56 -15.94
N ALA A 14 -7.53 12.34 -15.53
CA ALA A 14 -8.91 12.13 -15.93
C ALA A 14 -9.18 12.38 -17.43
N LEU A 15 -8.41 13.26 -18.07
CA LEU A 15 -8.50 13.54 -19.50
C LEU A 15 -7.73 12.53 -20.38
N LEU A 16 -6.82 11.76 -19.79
CA LEU A 16 -5.94 10.85 -20.50
C LEU A 16 -6.67 9.78 -21.33
N PRO A 17 -7.78 9.15 -20.87
CA PRO A 17 -8.53 8.18 -21.68
C PRO A 17 -9.18 8.79 -22.93
N GLN A 18 -9.44 10.10 -22.93
CA GLN A 18 -10.00 10.79 -24.10
C GLN A 18 -8.95 11.07 -25.16
N LEU A 19 -7.67 11.19 -24.75
CA LEU A 19 -6.54 11.44 -25.65
C LEU A 19 -5.90 10.14 -26.15
N LEU A 20 -5.88 9.09 -25.32
CA LEU A 20 -5.24 7.83 -25.62
C LEU A 20 -6.31 6.74 -25.81
N HIS A 21 -6.52 6.35 -27.06
CA HIS A 21 -7.48 5.31 -27.44
C HIS A 21 -6.90 3.87 -27.35
N SER A 22 -5.78 3.69 -26.64
CA SER A 22 -5.12 2.40 -26.50
C SER A 22 -5.54 1.70 -25.22
N ASP A 23 -6.27 0.59 -25.32
CA ASP A 23 -6.68 -0.25 -24.19
C ASP A 23 -5.48 -0.77 -23.37
N PHE A 24 -4.34 -1.02 -24.03
CA PHE A 24 -3.12 -1.45 -23.37
C PHE A 24 -2.59 -0.41 -22.35
N ILE A 25 -2.54 0.85 -22.79
CA ILE A 25 -2.07 1.93 -21.92
C ILE A 25 -3.05 2.15 -20.75
N LEU A 26 -4.35 2.14 -21.03
CA LEU A 26 -5.37 2.28 -20.00
C LEU A 26 -5.29 1.15 -18.97
N THR A 27 -5.12 -0.09 -19.41
CA THR A 27 -4.93 -1.27 -18.55
C THR A 27 -3.71 -1.08 -17.62
N MET A 28 -2.59 -0.59 -18.17
CA MET A 28 -1.38 -0.33 -17.41
C MET A 28 -1.60 0.72 -16.30
N PHE A 29 -2.38 1.77 -16.61
CA PHE A 29 -2.74 2.78 -15.61
C PHE A 29 -3.69 2.22 -14.53
N VAL A 30 -4.66 1.37 -14.89
CA VAL A 30 -5.54 0.71 -13.91
C VAL A 30 -4.71 -0.10 -12.90
N PHE A 31 -3.77 -0.93 -13.38
CA PHE A 31 -2.86 -1.66 -12.50
C PHE A 31 -2.02 -0.74 -11.65
N ALA A 32 -1.47 0.34 -12.23
CA ALA A 32 -0.67 1.30 -11.49
C ALA A 32 -1.48 2.02 -10.39
N PHE A 33 -2.75 2.32 -10.62
CA PHE A 33 -3.62 2.94 -9.63
C PHE A 33 -3.95 1.97 -8.49
N ILE A 34 -4.29 0.72 -8.80
CA ILE A 34 -4.60 -0.31 -7.80
C ILE A 34 -3.36 -0.65 -6.97
N LEU A 35 -2.23 -0.91 -7.61
CA LEU A 35 -0.97 -1.17 -6.92
C LEU A 35 -0.43 0.08 -6.20
N GLY A 36 -0.75 1.27 -6.71
CA GLY A 36 -0.50 2.53 -6.02
C GLY A 36 -1.26 2.66 -4.71
N MET A 37 -2.54 2.26 -4.66
CA MET A 37 -3.30 2.18 -3.40
C MET A 37 -2.65 1.21 -2.41
N LEU A 38 -2.24 0.04 -2.90
CA LEU A 38 -1.55 -0.97 -2.11
C LEU A 38 -0.20 -0.46 -1.57
N ALA A 39 0.59 0.22 -2.39
CA ALA A 39 1.88 0.79 -1.99
C ALA A 39 1.72 1.93 -0.96
N ILE A 40 0.71 2.81 -1.12
CA ILE A 40 0.43 3.87 -0.12
C ILE A 40 0.01 3.24 1.21
N SER A 41 -0.84 2.22 1.18
CA SER A 41 -1.32 1.56 2.39
C SER A 41 -0.18 0.89 3.16
N PHE A 42 0.74 0.24 2.46
CA PHE A 42 1.96 -0.30 3.05
C PHE A 42 2.89 0.80 3.58
N ASN A 43 2.99 1.92 2.87
CA ASN A 43 3.82 3.05 3.30
C ASN A 43 3.32 3.67 4.62
N LEU A 44 2.03 3.58 4.93
CA LEU A 44 1.50 4.04 6.21
C LEU A 44 2.12 3.26 7.38
N ILE A 45 2.37 1.96 7.19
CA ILE A 45 2.97 1.08 8.19
C ILE A 45 4.49 1.20 8.14
N PHE A 46 5.09 1.00 6.99
CA PHE A 46 6.55 0.94 6.84
C PHE A 46 7.20 2.32 6.82
N GLY A 47 6.66 3.25 6.04
CA GLY A 47 7.25 4.57 5.85
C GLY A 47 7.05 5.50 7.04
N PHE A 48 5.84 5.51 7.63
CA PHE A 48 5.50 6.45 8.70
C PHE A 48 5.68 5.90 10.10
N THR A 49 5.49 4.59 10.35
CA THR A 49 5.71 4.00 11.68
C THR A 49 6.96 3.14 11.78
N GLY A 50 7.68 2.91 10.68
CA GLY A 50 8.92 2.14 10.66
C GLY A 50 8.74 0.63 10.77
N GLN A 51 7.52 0.09 10.68
CA GLN A 51 7.24 -1.33 10.86
C GLN A 51 7.20 -2.06 9.52
N LEU A 52 8.16 -2.93 9.24
CA LEU A 52 8.17 -3.77 8.04
C LEU A 52 7.20 -4.94 8.22
N SER A 53 6.05 -4.89 7.55
CA SER A 53 5.04 -5.95 7.58
C SER A 53 5.05 -6.77 6.29
N MET A 54 5.18 -8.08 6.38
CA MET A 54 5.03 -9.00 5.25
C MET A 54 3.59 -9.53 5.10
N PHE A 55 2.69 -9.21 6.02
CA PHE A 55 1.28 -9.63 5.97
C PHE A 55 0.46 -8.85 4.93
N HIS A 56 0.99 -7.76 4.38
CA HIS A 56 0.26 -6.84 3.50
C HIS A 56 -0.20 -7.50 2.20
N ALA A 57 0.63 -8.38 1.60
CA ALA A 57 0.23 -9.18 0.44
C ALA A 57 -0.87 -10.18 0.79
N ALA A 58 -0.82 -10.78 1.98
CA ALA A 58 -1.89 -11.66 2.44
C ALA A 58 -3.21 -10.91 2.62
N ALA A 59 -3.19 -9.70 3.19
CA ALA A 59 -4.38 -8.86 3.31
C ALA A 59 -4.98 -8.52 1.94
N PHE A 60 -4.13 -8.20 0.97
CA PHE A 60 -4.51 -7.96 -0.43
C PHE A 60 -5.16 -9.20 -1.06
N GLY A 61 -4.52 -10.37 -0.99
CA GLY A 61 -5.05 -11.60 -1.60
C GLY A 61 -6.28 -12.14 -0.88
N LEU A 62 -6.28 -12.19 0.46
CA LEU A 62 -7.44 -12.67 1.24
C LEU A 62 -8.70 -11.85 0.98
N SER A 63 -8.57 -10.53 0.83
CA SER A 63 -9.71 -9.67 0.57
C SER A 63 -10.39 -10.00 -0.76
N ALA A 64 -9.63 -10.37 -1.78
CA ALA A 64 -10.17 -10.82 -3.06
C ALA A 64 -11.06 -12.06 -2.88
N TYR A 65 -10.54 -13.08 -2.17
CA TYR A 65 -11.31 -14.28 -1.86
C TYR A 65 -12.55 -13.99 -1.02
N ILE A 66 -12.41 -13.21 0.06
CA ILE A 66 -13.54 -12.88 0.94
C ILE A 66 -14.62 -12.10 0.19
N THR A 67 -14.24 -11.14 -0.66
CA THR A 67 -15.20 -10.37 -1.47
C THR A 67 -15.95 -11.31 -2.41
N HIS A 68 -15.27 -12.19 -3.13
CA HIS A 68 -15.89 -13.14 -4.05
C HIS A 68 -16.81 -14.14 -3.32
N ILE A 69 -16.32 -14.74 -2.23
CA ILE A 69 -17.12 -15.68 -1.41
C ILE A 69 -18.37 -14.98 -0.84
N ALA A 70 -18.25 -13.74 -0.38
CA ALA A 70 -19.40 -12.99 0.11
C ALA A 70 -20.44 -12.74 -1.00
N MET A 71 -19.99 -12.41 -2.22
CA MET A 71 -20.90 -12.20 -3.35
C MET A 71 -21.60 -13.50 -3.75
N THR A 72 -20.90 -14.61 -3.83
CA THR A 72 -21.46 -15.90 -4.27
C THR A 72 -22.30 -16.57 -3.20
N SER A 73 -21.85 -16.59 -1.94
CA SER A 73 -22.53 -17.30 -0.85
C SER A 73 -23.69 -16.50 -0.23
N LEU A 74 -23.57 -15.17 -0.16
CA LEU A 74 -24.58 -14.30 0.44
C LEU A 74 -25.42 -13.57 -0.61
N ALA A 75 -25.15 -13.76 -1.90
CA ALA A 75 -25.80 -13.07 -3.03
C ALA A 75 -25.83 -11.53 -2.88
N VAL A 76 -24.76 -10.96 -2.30
CA VAL A 76 -24.64 -9.52 -2.07
C VAL A 76 -23.91 -8.83 -3.21
N SER A 77 -24.07 -7.50 -3.31
CA SER A 77 -23.34 -6.71 -4.30
C SER A 77 -21.84 -6.65 -3.99
N PHE A 78 -21.00 -6.37 -5.01
CA PHE A 78 -19.55 -6.17 -4.85
C PHE A 78 -19.19 -5.20 -3.71
N TRP A 79 -19.94 -4.09 -3.59
CA TRP A 79 -19.68 -3.07 -2.57
C TRP A 79 -19.88 -3.58 -1.15
N VAL A 80 -20.93 -4.40 -0.95
CA VAL A 80 -21.17 -5.05 0.36
C VAL A 80 -20.11 -6.11 0.62
N GLY A 81 -19.75 -6.93 -0.38
CA GLY A 81 -18.66 -7.90 -0.29
C GLY A 81 -17.33 -7.23 0.07
N LEU A 82 -17.02 -6.08 -0.55
CA LEU A 82 -15.85 -5.27 -0.23
C LEU A 82 -15.84 -4.77 1.22
N LEU A 83 -17.00 -4.33 1.74
CA LEU A 83 -17.12 -3.90 3.14
C LEU A 83 -16.93 -5.08 4.11
N ILE A 84 -17.46 -6.25 3.77
CA ILE A 84 -17.26 -7.49 4.54
C ILE A 84 -15.77 -7.85 4.55
N ALA A 85 -15.10 -7.81 3.41
CA ALA A 85 -13.66 -8.08 3.31
C ALA A 85 -12.83 -7.06 4.10
N ALA A 86 -13.16 -5.77 4.01
CA ALA A 86 -12.51 -4.72 4.78
C ALA A 86 -12.70 -4.92 6.29
N GLY A 87 -13.92 -5.28 6.73
CA GLY A 87 -14.23 -5.62 8.12
C GLY A 87 -13.47 -6.87 8.61
N ALA A 88 -13.43 -7.93 7.80
CA ALA A 88 -12.66 -9.12 8.10
C ALA A 88 -11.16 -8.82 8.24
N MET A 89 -10.59 -8.03 7.32
CA MET A 89 -9.20 -7.60 7.40
C MET A 89 -8.93 -6.67 8.58
N PHE A 90 -9.89 -5.84 8.96
CA PHE A 90 -9.79 -5.04 10.20
C PHE A 90 -9.63 -5.95 11.42
N VAL A 91 -10.51 -6.94 11.58
CA VAL A 91 -10.48 -7.87 12.72
C VAL A 91 -9.20 -8.71 12.70
N LEU A 92 -8.86 -9.31 11.57
CA LEU A 92 -7.67 -10.18 11.44
C LEU A 92 -6.39 -9.38 11.72
N SER A 93 -6.25 -8.19 11.16
CA SER A 93 -5.11 -7.32 11.42
C SER A 93 -5.06 -6.84 12.86
N ALA A 94 -6.21 -6.55 13.48
CA ALA A 94 -6.25 -6.17 14.89
C ALA A 94 -5.78 -7.33 15.79
N VAL A 95 -6.16 -8.56 15.50
CA VAL A 95 -5.72 -9.75 16.24
C VAL A 95 -4.21 -9.96 16.07
N ILE A 96 -3.72 -10.04 14.83
CA ILE A 96 -2.28 -10.22 14.53
C ILE A 96 -1.45 -9.10 15.14
N GLY A 97 -1.86 -7.85 14.92
CA GLY A 97 -1.17 -6.67 15.44
C GLY A 97 -1.15 -6.63 16.96
N THR A 98 -2.25 -7.03 17.62
CA THR A 98 -2.30 -7.11 19.09
C THR A 98 -1.29 -8.12 19.62
N ILE A 99 -1.20 -9.29 19.01
CA ILE A 99 -0.20 -10.31 19.37
C ILE A 99 1.21 -9.75 19.19
N CYS A 100 1.52 -9.22 18.03
CA CYS A 100 2.87 -8.73 17.73
C CYS A 100 3.30 -7.55 18.60
N PHE A 101 2.45 -6.55 18.77
CA PHE A 101 2.81 -5.31 19.48
C PHE A 101 2.71 -5.43 21.00
N ARG A 102 1.90 -6.35 21.53
CA ARG A 102 1.85 -6.65 22.96
C ARG A 102 3.18 -7.21 23.47
N TYR A 103 3.83 -8.03 22.67
CA TYR A 103 5.14 -8.61 22.99
C TYR A 103 6.32 -7.70 22.59
N LYS A 104 6.08 -6.46 22.19
CA LYS A 104 7.09 -5.45 21.81
C LYS A 104 8.14 -5.99 20.84
N LEU A 105 7.69 -6.74 19.82
CA LEU A 105 8.58 -7.30 18.82
C LEU A 105 9.33 -6.16 18.10
N LYS A 106 10.66 -6.30 18.00
CA LYS A 106 11.50 -5.39 17.22
C LYS A 106 11.21 -5.57 15.73
N GLU A 107 11.56 -4.58 14.92
CA GLU A 107 11.22 -4.51 13.49
C GLU A 107 11.46 -5.81 12.71
N PHE A 108 12.63 -6.44 12.91
CA PHE A 108 12.97 -7.71 12.23
C PHE A 108 12.05 -8.87 12.65
N TYR A 109 11.83 -9.05 13.95
CA TYR A 109 10.96 -10.11 14.46
C TYR A 109 9.51 -9.89 14.05
N PHE A 110 9.06 -8.64 13.99
CA PHE A 110 7.75 -8.29 13.48
C PHE A 110 7.59 -8.71 12.01
N ALA A 111 8.59 -8.45 11.16
CA ALA A 111 8.58 -8.86 9.76
C ALA A 111 8.49 -10.39 9.62
N VAL A 112 9.28 -11.15 10.40
CA VAL A 112 9.27 -12.62 10.36
C VAL A 112 7.93 -13.19 10.83
N VAL A 113 7.37 -12.68 11.93
CA VAL A 113 6.09 -13.15 12.45
C VAL A 113 4.94 -12.82 11.49
N THR A 114 4.93 -11.61 10.91
CA THR A 114 3.92 -11.23 9.92
C THR A 114 4.06 -12.04 8.63
N LEU A 115 5.27 -12.44 8.24
CA LEU A 115 5.51 -13.37 7.14
C LEU A 115 4.93 -14.76 7.43
N ALA A 116 5.14 -15.27 8.65
CA ALA A 116 4.57 -16.57 9.05
C ALA A 116 3.02 -16.56 8.99
N PHE A 117 2.39 -15.47 9.45
CA PHE A 117 0.93 -15.32 9.32
C PHE A 117 0.49 -15.20 7.85
N ALA A 118 1.27 -14.53 7.00
CA ALA A 118 0.98 -14.43 5.57
C ALA A 118 1.05 -15.80 4.88
N GLU A 119 2.09 -16.59 5.17
CA GLU A 119 2.24 -17.92 4.60
C GLU A 119 1.21 -18.89 5.15
N MET A 120 0.86 -18.78 6.44
CA MET A 120 -0.24 -19.56 7.01
C MET A 120 -1.58 -19.26 6.29
N ALA A 121 -1.88 -17.99 6.03
CA ALA A 121 -3.06 -17.62 5.27
C ALA A 121 -3.03 -18.17 3.84
N ARG A 122 -1.87 -18.10 3.17
CA ARG A 122 -1.66 -18.67 1.84
C ARG A 122 -1.89 -20.19 1.83
N LEU A 123 -1.34 -20.91 2.81
CA LEU A 123 -1.53 -22.36 2.95
C LEU A 123 -2.99 -22.73 3.22
N VAL A 124 -3.70 -21.94 4.01
CA VAL A 124 -5.16 -22.14 4.20
C VAL A 124 -5.89 -22.01 2.87
N VAL A 125 -5.61 -20.97 2.10
CA VAL A 125 -6.21 -20.76 0.78
C VAL A 125 -5.87 -21.91 -0.17
N LEU A 126 -4.63 -22.38 -0.19
CA LEU A 126 -4.18 -23.48 -1.06
C LEU A 126 -4.85 -24.84 -0.72
N ASN A 127 -5.16 -25.09 0.55
CA ASN A 127 -5.71 -26.36 0.99
C ASN A 127 -7.24 -26.38 1.10
N TRP A 128 -7.89 -25.23 1.04
CA TRP A 128 -9.35 -25.14 1.19
C TRP A 128 -10.07 -25.28 -0.15
N ASN A 129 -9.94 -26.45 -0.79
CA ASN A 129 -10.44 -26.69 -2.14
C ASN A 129 -11.94 -26.39 -2.32
N SER A 130 -12.78 -26.62 -1.31
CA SER A 130 -14.23 -26.39 -1.41
C SER A 130 -14.63 -24.91 -1.50
N MET A 131 -13.82 -23.99 -0.98
CA MET A 131 -14.14 -22.56 -0.93
C MET A 131 -13.27 -21.72 -1.88
N THR A 132 -11.99 -22.08 -2.02
CA THR A 132 -11.01 -21.26 -2.74
C THR A 132 -10.53 -21.92 -4.03
N ASN A 133 -11.00 -23.14 -4.32
CA ASN A 133 -10.56 -23.99 -5.43
C ASN A 133 -9.03 -24.29 -5.40
N GLY A 134 -8.40 -24.12 -4.23
CA GLY A 134 -7.01 -24.47 -3.96
C GLY A 134 -6.01 -23.79 -4.89
N SER A 135 -5.07 -24.56 -5.45
CA SER A 135 -4.02 -24.06 -6.34
C SER A 135 -4.52 -23.58 -7.71
N ILE A 136 -5.73 -24.01 -8.13
CA ILE A 136 -6.31 -23.61 -9.41
C ILE A 136 -6.77 -22.15 -9.36
N GLY A 137 -7.27 -21.70 -8.18
CA GLY A 137 -7.85 -20.36 -8.05
C GLY A 137 -9.28 -20.26 -8.57
N ILE A 138 -9.84 -19.05 -8.56
CA ILE A 138 -11.25 -18.79 -8.86
C ILE A 138 -11.37 -17.80 -10.02
N ALA A 139 -12.12 -18.16 -11.06
CA ALA A 139 -12.52 -17.22 -12.10
C ALA A 139 -13.68 -16.35 -11.60
N VAL A 140 -13.51 -15.03 -11.68
CA VAL A 140 -14.51 -14.04 -11.28
C VAL A 140 -15.30 -13.62 -12.50
N THR A 141 -16.51 -14.14 -12.64
CA THR A 141 -17.42 -13.80 -13.76
C THR A 141 -18.32 -12.61 -13.44
N GLU A 142 -18.51 -12.34 -12.14
CA GLU A 142 -19.36 -11.28 -11.65
C GLU A 142 -18.65 -9.93 -11.76
N LYS A 143 -19.39 -8.91 -12.24
CA LYS A 143 -18.86 -7.55 -12.40
C LYS A 143 -19.45 -6.63 -11.33
N PRO A 144 -18.65 -5.70 -10.79
CA PRO A 144 -19.19 -4.67 -9.91
C PRO A 144 -20.29 -3.86 -10.62
N MET A 145 -21.39 -3.60 -9.92
CA MET A 145 -22.46 -2.75 -10.44
C MET A 145 -22.37 -1.37 -9.82
N LEU A 146 -22.46 -0.34 -10.65
CA LEU A 146 -22.51 1.07 -10.25
C LEU A 146 -23.89 1.61 -10.57
N TRP A 147 -24.48 2.32 -9.59
CA TRP A 147 -25.69 3.07 -9.83
C TRP A 147 -25.37 4.35 -10.61
N TRP A 148 -25.99 4.49 -11.80
CA TRP A 148 -25.81 5.67 -12.64
C TRP A 148 -27.11 6.47 -12.70
N PRO A 149 -27.09 7.78 -12.41
CA PRO A 149 -28.28 8.61 -12.52
C PRO A 149 -28.86 8.57 -13.94
N GLY A 150 -30.12 8.17 -14.07
CA GLY A 150 -30.82 8.09 -15.36
C GLY A 150 -30.67 6.78 -16.16
N ARG A 151 -29.76 5.86 -15.77
CA ARG A 151 -29.58 4.55 -16.44
C ARG A 151 -29.71 3.34 -15.51
N GLY A 152 -29.90 3.56 -14.19
CA GLY A 152 -30.02 2.49 -13.20
C GLY A 152 -28.69 1.83 -12.86
N LEU A 153 -28.70 0.54 -12.52
CA LEU A 153 -27.52 -0.26 -12.22
C LEU A 153 -26.81 -0.64 -13.53
N LEU A 154 -25.57 -0.15 -13.71
CA LEU A 154 -24.69 -0.50 -14.81
C LEU A 154 -23.56 -1.37 -14.32
N ALA A 155 -23.32 -2.51 -14.99
CA ALA A 155 -22.14 -3.31 -14.75
C ALA A 155 -20.88 -2.54 -15.18
N VAL A 156 -19.85 -2.59 -14.34
CA VAL A 156 -18.53 -2.02 -14.67
C VAL A 156 -17.90 -2.90 -15.76
N ALA A 157 -18.17 -2.53 -17.01
CA ALA A 157 -17.68 -3.22 -18.19
C ALA A 157 -16.74 -2.31 -18.99
N GLY A 158 -15.63 -2.89 -19.46
CA GLY A 158 -14.65 -2.18 -20.27
C GLY A 158 -13.58 -1.45 -19.47
N THR A 159 -12.40 -1.35 -20.06
CA THR A 159 -11.19 -0.75 -19.48
C THR A 159 -11.38 0.72 -19.07
N PRO A 160 -12.09 1.58 -19.84
CA PRO A 160 -12.25 2.98 -19.46
C PRO A 160 -13.03 3.16 -18.15
N MET A 161 -14.04 2.32 -17.89
CA MET A 161 -14.85 2.43 -16.67
C MET A 161 -14.04 2.02 -15.43
N TRP A 162 -13.23 0.95 -15.54
CA TRP A 162 -12.28 0.54 -14.51
C TRP A 162 -11.19 1.58 -14.26
N TYR A 163 -10.76 2.28 -15.32
CA TYR A 163 -9.81 3.37 -15.19
C TYR A 163 -10.33 4.48 -14.29
N TYR A 164 -11.53 5.00 -14.56
CA TYR A 164 -12.11 6.04 -13.71
C TYR A 164 -12.40 5.55 -12.30
N LEU A 165 -12.89 4.33 -12.15
CA LEU A 165 -13.18 3.74 -10.85
C LEU A 165 -11.92 3.60 -10.00
N SER A 166 -10.84 3.05 -10.56
CA SER A 166 -9.56 2.89 -9.85
C SER A 166 -8.88 4.24 -9.58
N LEU A 167 -8.99 5.22 -10.49
CA LEU A 167 -8.50 6.58 -10.28
C LEU A 167 -9.21 7.26 -9.10
N VAL A 168 -10.54 7.19 -9.04
CA VAL A 168 -11.33 7.75 -7.95
C VAL A 168 -10.96 7.07 -6.62
N ALA A 169 -10.85 5.74 -6.60
CA ALA A 169 -10.44 4.99 -5.42
C ALA A 169 -9.04 5.40 -4.95
N LEU A 170 -8.06 5.54 -5.87
CA LEU A 170 -6.71 6.02 -5.54
C LEU A 170 -6.74 7.43 -4.94
N VAL A 171 -7.51 8.35 -5.52
CA VAL A 171 -7.65 9.73 -5.01
C VAL A 171 -8.23 9.73 -3.59
N ILE A 172 -9.24 8.90 -3.33
CA ILE A 172 -9.83 8.74 -1.99
C ILE A 172 -8.76 8.22 -1.01
N VAL A 173 -8.01 7.17 -1.39
CA VAL A 173 -6.94 6.62 -0.54
C VAL A 173 -5.86 7.65 -0.27
N ILE A 174 -5.41 8.40 -1.29
CA ILE A 174 -4.44 9.50 -1.11
C ILE A 174 -4.99 10.56 -0.14
N ALA A 175 -6.27 10.93 -0.28
CA ALA A 175 -6.89 11.94 0.59
C ALA A 175 -6.98 11.45 2.04
N VAL A 176 -7.41 10.21 2.26
CA VAL A 176 -7.51 9.58 3.59
C VAL A 176 -6.13 9.50 4.23
N CYS A 177 -5.15 8.90 3.56
CA CYS A 177 -3.78 8.78 4.08
C CYS A 177 -3.14 10.15 4.32
N SER A 178 -3.38 11.13 3.45
CA SER A 178 -2.89 12.51 3.64
C SER A 178 -3.47 13.17 4.89
N ARG A 179 -4.75 12.96 5.17
CA ARG A 179 -5.39 13.46 6.40
C ARG A 179 -4.82 12.78 7.64
N ILE A 180 -4.63 11.46 7.61
CA ILE A 180 -4.03 10.71 8.71
C ILE A 180 -2.63 11.21 9.01
N VAL A 181 -1.76 11.28 7.99
CA VAL A 181 -0.36 11.68 8.15
C VAL A 181 -0.21 13.14 8.61
N LYS A 182 -1.10 14.05 8.18
CA LYS A 182 -1.10 15.45 8.63
C LYS A 182 -1.75 15.67 10.00
N SER A 183 -2.47 14.69 10.54
CA SER A 183 -3.13 14.75 11.83
C SER A 183 -2.16 14.55 13.00
N TRP A 184 -2.70 14.61 14.23
CA TRP A 184 -1.96 14.22 15.43
C TRP A 184 -1.43 12.78 15.35
N MET A 185 -2.22 11.85 14.78
CA MET A 185 -1.80 10.46 14.60
C MET A 185 -0.53 10.34 13.76
N GLY A 186 -0.42 11.11 12.68
CA GLY A 186 0.77 11.09 11.82
C GLY A 186 2.03 11.56 12.54
N ARG A 187 1.92 12.58 13.41
CA ARG A 187 3.04 13.03 14.24
C ARG A 187 3.47 11.95 15.26
N CYS A 188 2.50 11.23 15.85
CA CYS A 188 2.79 10.09 16.71
C CYS A 188 3.48 8.96 15.94
N PHE A 189 3.05 8.67 14.71
CA PHE A 189 3.71 7.68 13.85
C PHE A 189 5.18 8.04 13.60
N GLU A 190 5.45 9.29 13.25
CA GLU A 190 6.80 9.76 13.01
C GLU A 190 7.69 9.72 14.27
N ALA A 191 7.15 10.10 15.43
CA ALA A 191 7.86 10.00 16.70
C ALA A 191 8.22 8.54 17.02
N ILE A 192 7.28 7.60 16.83
CA ILE A 192 7.50 6.16 17.01
C ILE A 192 8.57 5.64 16.04
N ARG A 193 8.53 6.06 14.78
CA ARG A 193 9.53 5.68 13.77
C ARG A 193 10.94 6.10 14.16
N LEU A 194 11.08 7.27 14.78
CA LEU A 194 12.38 7.79 15.20
C LEU A 194 12.93 7.04 16.41
N ASN A 195 12.12 6.83 17.44
CA ASN A 195 12.49 6.05 18.61
C ASN A 195 11.24 5.68 19.43
N ASP A 196 10.91 4.38 19.47
CA ASP A 196 9.78 3.82 20.19
C ASP A 196 9.81 4.11 21.69
N GLU A 197 10.98 3.96 22.32
CA GLU A 197 11.15 4.10 23.76
C GLU A 197 11.00 5.57 24.17
N LEU A 198 11.64 6.47 23.42
CA LEU A 198 11.53 7.90 23.66
C LEU A 198 10.09 8.40 23.43
N ALA A 199 9.39 7.92 22.39
CA ALA A 199 7.99 8.24 22.16
C ALA A 199 7.12 7.82 23.37
N GLY A 200 7.41 6.66 23.95
CA GLY A 200 6.74 6.16 25.14
C GLY A 200 6.94 7.05 26.38
N THR A 201 8.14 7.56 26.60
CA THR A 201 8.42 8.48 27.72
C THR A 201 7.73 9.83 27.58
N LEU A 202 7.45 10.26 26.34
CA LEU A 202 6.68 11.48 26.03
C LEU A 202 5.15 11.28 26.16
N GLY A 203 4.69 10.11 26.66
CA GLY A 203 3.29 9.81 26.86
C GLY A 203 2.54 9.29 25.62
N ILE A 204 3.25 8.99 24.53
CA ILE A 204 2.64 8.41 23.33
C ILE A 204 2.39 6.91 23.57
N ASN A 205 1.15 6.46 23.40
CA ASN A 205 0.82 5.05 23.50
C ASN A 205 1.27 4.29 22.22
N VAL A 206 2.54 3.83 22.24
CA VAL A 206 3.20 3.17 21.09
C VAL A 206 2.38 1.98 20.59
N PHE A 207 1.85 1.14 21.50
CA PHE A 207 1.02 -0.01 21.15
C PHE A 207 -0.19 0.40 20.30
N ARG A 208 -0.97 1.39 20.74
CA ARG A 208 -2.18 1.82 20.04
C ARG A 208 -1.88 2.39 18.66
N TYR A 209 -0.84 3.22 18.55
CA TYR A 209 -0.52 3.86 17.27
C TYR A 209 0.08 2.87 16.25
N LYS A 210 0.92 1.92 16.67
CA LYS A 210 1.40 0.83 15.81
C LYS A 210 0.23 -0.04 15.35
N LEU A 211 -0.67 -0.43 16.25
CA LEU A 211 -1.84 -1.23 15.93
C LEU A 211 -2.76 -0.50 14.93
N LEU A 212 -3.02 0.80 15.14
CA LEU A 212 -3.84 1.60 14.23
C LEU A 212 -3.23 1.70 12.83
N SER A 213 -1.93 1.99 12.72
CA SER A 213 -1.27 2.08 11.41
C SER A 213 -1.32 0.74 10.66
N PHE A 214 -1.09 -0.38 11.36
CA PHE A 214 -1.13 -1.72 10.82
C PHE A 214 -2.55 -2.09 10.34
N THR A 215 -3.55 -1.85 11.17
CA THR A 215 -4.95 -2.19 10.85
C THR A 215 -5.49 -1.33 9.70
N ILE A 216 -5.29 -0.01 9.74
CA ILE A 216 -5.75 0.89 8.68
C ILE A 216 -5.05 0.55 7.36
N GLY A 217 -3.73 0.30 7.40
CA GLY A 217 -2.99 -0.08 6.19
C GLY A 217 -3.54 -1.36 5.56
N ASN A 218 -3.77 -2.42 6.34
CA ASN A 218 -4.31 -3.68 5.81
C ASN A 218 -5.77 -3.55 5.32
N VAL A 219 -6.59 -2.69 5.92
CA VAL A 219 -7.94 -2.39 5.40
C VAL A 219 -7.88 -1.72 4.03
N ILE A 220 -6.95 -0.78 3.83
CA ILE A 220 -6.77 -0.14 2.50
C ILE A 220 -6.20 -1.16 1.50
N ALA A 221 -5.28 -2.04 1.92
CA ALA A 221 -4.78 -3.14 1.09
C ALA A 221 -5.91 -4.09 0.66
N ALA A 222 -6.88 -4.34 1.54
CA ALA A 222 -8.06 -5.13 1.22
C ALA A 222 -8.90 -4.49 0.10
N VAL A 223 -9.09 -3.18 0.13
CA VAL A 223 -9.76 -2.48 -0.97
C VAL A 223 -9.02 -2.67 -2.29
N ALA A 224 -7.69 -2.49 -2.28
CA ALA A 224 -6.87 -2.68 -3.47
C ALA A 224 -6.94 -4.12 -4.00
N GLY A 225 -6.94 -5.13 -3.12
CA GLY A 225 -7.01 -6.55 -3.48
C GLY A 225 -8.32 -6.93 -4.17
N ALA A 226 -9.45 -6.48 -3.64
CA ALA A 226 -10.74 -6.72 -4.26
C ALA A 226 -10.81 -6.05 -5.65
N PHE A 227 -10.38 -4.79 -5.79
CA PHE A 227 -10.35 -4.10 -7.08
C PHE A 227 -9.46 -4.84 -8.10
N TYR A 228 -8.29 -5.31 -7.67
CA TYR A 228 -7.35 -6.04 -8.54
C TYR A 228 -7.95 -7.33 -9.08
N ALA A 229 -8.51 -8.16 -8.20
CA ALA A 229 -9.09 -9.46 -8.56
C ALA A 229 -10.28 -9.32 -9.52
N PHE A 230 -11.18 -8.38 -9.23
CA PHE A 230 -12.36 -8.15 -10.08
C PHE A 230 -12.03 -7.45 -11.40
N TYR A 231 -10.92 -6.71 -11.46
CA TYR A 231 -10.42 -6.16 -12.72
C TYR A 231 -9.81 -7.23 -13.62
N ILE A 232 -8.96 -8.11 -13.05
CA ILE A 232 -8.35 -9.22 -13.81
C ILE A 232 -9.39 -10.28 -14.18
N GLY A 233 -10.42 -10.47 -13.33
CA GLY A 233 -11.41 -11.54 -13.48
C GLY A 233 -10.91 -12.91 -13.01
N TYR A 234 -9.84 -12.93 -12.19
CA TYR A 234 -9.26 -14.15 -11.67
C TYR A 234 -8.62 -13.92 -10.29
N ILE A 235 -8.75 -14.88 -9.39
CA ILE A 235 -8.15 -14.84 -8.05
C ILE A 235 -7.26 -16.07 -7.90
N GLU A 236 -6.00 -15.86 -7.57
CA GLU A 236 -5.02 -16.91 -7.39
C GLU A 236 -4.30 -16.81 -6.04
N PRO A 237 -3.85 -17.96 -5.46
CA PRO A 237 -3.12 -17.96 -4.19
C PRO A 237 -1.80 -17.19 -4.22
N ASP A 238 -1.23 -16.96 -5.40
CA ASP A 238 0.02 -16.24 -5.57
C ASP A 238 -0.07 -14.76 -5.21
N TYR A 239 -1.29 -14.19 -5.12
CA TYR A 239 -1.48 -12.83 -4.57
C TYR A 239 -1.07 -12.70 -3.10
N LEU A 240 -1.03 -13.82 -2.34
CA LEU A 240 -0.57 -13.89 -0.96
C LEU A 240 0.92 -14.20 -0.82
N SER A 241 1.65 -14.37 -1.93
CA SER A 241 3.03 -14.86 -1.93
C SER A 241 4.04 -13.86 -1.36
N ILE A 242 5.19 -14.40 -0.93
CA ILE A 242 6.36 -13.60 -0.54
C ILE A 242 6.82 -12.71 -1.69
N ALA A 243 6.75 -13.21 -2.92
CA ALA A 243 7.12 -12.43 -4.12
C ALA A 243 6.28 -11.15 -4.25
N GLN A 244 4.96 -11.25 -3.99
CA GLN A 244 4.08 -10.09 -3.97
C GLN A 244 4.43 -9.12 -2.82
N SER A 245 4.77 -9.64 -1.63
CA SER A 245 5.24 -8.80 -0.52
C SER A 245 6.50 -8.03 -0.87
N LEU A 246 7.48 -8.68 -1.50
CA LEU A 246 8.72 -8.03 -1.96
C LEU A 246 8.47 -6.98 -3.05
N ALA A 247 7.53 -7.24 -3.96
CA ALA A 247 7.12 -6.25 -4.96
C ALA A 247 6.56 -4.99 -4.30
N ILE A 248 5.69 -5.13 -3.29
CA ILE A 248 5.12 -3.99 -2.54
C ILE A 248 6.22 -3.19 -1.83
N VAL A 249 7.14 -3.87 -1.15
CA VAL A 249 8.31 -3.24 -0.51
C VAL A 249 9.13 -2.46 -1.53
N SER A 250 9.39 -3.06 -2.69
CA SER A 250 10.17 -2.43 -3.78
C SER A 250 9.49 -1.18 -4.32
N MET A 251 8.16 -1.19 -4.47
CA MET A 251 7.38 -0.01 -4.89
C MET A 251 7.56 1.16 -3.92
N VAL A 252 7.50 0.89 -2.62
CA VAL A 252 7.61 1.93 -1.59
C VAL A 252 9.05 2.45 -1.46
N LEU A 253 10.04 1.56 -1.50
CA LEU A 253 11.44 1.97 -1.43
C LEU A 253 11.86 2.78 -2.66
N LEU A 254 11.50 2.33 -3.86
CA LEU A 254 11.77 3.04 -5.12
C LEU A 254 11.11 4.41 -5.14
N GLY A 255 9.84 4.48 -4.77
CA GLY A 255 9.08 5.72 -4.75
C GLY A 255 9.55 6.70 -3.68
N GLY A 256 9.98 6.19 -2.53
CA GLY A 256 10.42 6.96 -1.35
C GLY A 256 9.41 6.95 -0.22
N ARG A 257 9.81 6.34 0.89
CA ARG A 257 8.99 6.09 2.08
C ARG A 257 8.55 7.33 2.87
N GLU A 258 9.20 8.46 2.67
CA GLU A 258 8.91 9.71 3.41
C GLU A 258 7.78 10.54 2.79
N SER A 259 7.20 10.09 1.68
CA SER A 259 6.15 10.80 0.97
C SER A 259 4.93 9.91 0.72
N ILE A 260 3.74 10.52 0.61
CA ILE A 260 2.51 9.79 0.28
C ILE A 260 2.44 9.48 -1.22
N ILE A 261 2.98 10.36 -2.06
CA ILE A 261 2.91 10.24 -3.52
C ILE A 261 4.07 9.38 -4.06
N GLY A 262 5.20 9.33 -3.34
CA GLY A 262 6.35 8.51 -3.73
C GLY A 262 5.98 7.06 -4.07
N PRO A 263 5.31 6.33 -3.17
CA PRO A 263 4.88 4.94 -3.43
C PRO A 263 4.02 4.76 -4.67
N VAL A 264 3.18 5.74 -5.01
CA VAL A 264 2.37 5.71 -6.26
C VAL A 264 3.27 5.75 -7.49
N ILE A 265 4.28 6.63 -7.46
CA ILE A 265 5.26 6.72 -8.55
C ILE A 265 6.07 5.42 -8.65
N GLY A 266 6.49 4.86 -7.51
CA GLY A 266 7.18 3.58 -7.45
C GLY A 266 6.32 2.43 -8.01
N ALA A 267 5.05 2.38 -7.65
CA ALA A 267 4.09 1.41 -8.18
C ALA A 267 3.91 1.58 -9.70
N PHE A 268 3.79 2.82 -10.18
CA PHE A 268 3.69 3.09 -11.62
C PHE A 268 4.92 2.58 -12.39
N ILE A 269 6.12 2.90 -11.91
CA ILE A 269 7.37 2.46 -12.57
C ILE A 269 7.49 0.94 -12.58
N LEU A 270 7.25 0.29 -11.43
CA LEU A 270 7.34 -1.17 -11.30
C LEU A 270 6.23 -1.92 -12.05
N THR A 271 5.11 -1.27 -12.33
CA THR A 271 4.04 -1.82 -13.17
C THR A 271 4.36 -1.61 -14.64
N ALA A 272 4.79 -0.42 -15.03
CA ALA A 272 5.05 -0.07 -16.42
C ALA A 272 6.24 -0.86 -17.01
N LEU A 273 7.32 -1.03 -16.25
CA LEU A 273 8.55 -1.64 -16.74
C LEU A 273 8.38 -3.09 -17.22
N PRO A 274 7.81 -4.03 -16.44
CA PRO A 274 7.62 -5.41 -16.89
C PRO A 274 6.62 -5.54 -18.04
N HIS A 275 5.59 -4.68 -18.09
CA HIS A 275 4.62 -4.68 -19.18
C HIS A 275 5.22 -4.15 -20.49
N ALA A 276 6.08 -3.14 -20.41
CA ALA A 276 6.76 -2.58 -21.57
C ALA A 276 7.75 -3.59 -22.21
N ILE A 277 8.45 -4.41 -21.38
CA ILE A 277 9.47 -5.36 -21.84
C ILE A 277 8.89 -6.77 -22.05
N ARG A 278 7.60 -6.99 -21.73
CA ARG A 278 6.91 -8.30 -21.81
C ARG A 278 7.65 -9.43 -21.08
N LEU A 279 8.11 -9.15 -19.85
CA LEU A 279 8.88 -10.10 -19.05
C LEU A 279 8.01 -11.25 -18.53
N ASN A 280 8.57 -12.46 -18.55
CA ASN A 280 8.00 -13.63 -17.89
C ASN A 280 8.00 -13.45 -16.36
N ALA A 281 7.16 -14.22 -15.65
CA ALA A 281 7.01 -14.11 -14.18
C ALA A 281 8.34 -14.23 -13.41
N GLU A 282 9.20 -15.14 -13.80
CA GLU A 282 10.52 -15.38 -13.20
C GLU A 282 11.46 -14.18 -13.39
N LEU A 283 11.56 -13.67 -14.62
CA LEU A 283 12.38 -12.49 -14.92
C LEU A 283 11.85 -11.24 -14.21
N ARG A 284 10.55 -11.14 -14.02
CA ARG A 284 9.92 -10.04 -13.28
C ARG A 284 10.41 -10.00 -11.81
N LEU A 285 10.53 -11.15 -11.17
CA LEU A 285 11.03 -11.25 -9.80
C LEU A 285 12.50 -10.83 -9.71
N LEU A 286 13.35 -11.26 -10.67
CA LEU A 286 14.75 -10.83 -10.76
C LEU A 286 14.85 -9.31 -10.94
N VAL A 287 14.04 -8.73 -11.81
CA VAL A 287 14.00 -7.27 -12.04
C VAL A 287 13.60 -6.53 -10.77
N TYR A 288 12.59 -7.01 -10.02
CA TYR A 288 12.20 -6.41 -8.76
C TYR A 288 13.34 -6.46 -7.73
N GLY A 289 14.03 -7.60 -7.61
CA GLY A 289 15.20 -7.74 -6.73
C GLY A 289 16.34 -6.81 -7.12
N LEU A 290 16.64 -6.71 -8.42
CA LEU A 290 17.69 -5.82 -8.94
C LEU A 290 17.34 -4.34 -8.69
N ILE A 291 16.09 -3.93 -8.96
CA ILE A 291 15.62 -2.58 -8.70
C ILE A 291 15.72 -2.26 -7.20
N LEU A 292 15.36 -3.20 -6.34
CA LEU A 292 15.45 -3.04 -4.89
C LEU A 292 16.91 -2.81 -4.46
N ILE A 293 17.86 -3.63 -4.93
CA ILE A 293 19.29 -3.47 -4.64
C ILE A 293 19.78 -2.12 -5.14
N LEU A 294 19.50 -1.77 -6.40
CA LEU A 294 19.94 -0.50 -6.98
C LEU A 294 19.34 0.70 -6.24
N THR A 295 18.07 0.61 -5.83
CA THR A 295 17.42 1.68 -5.07
C THR A 295 18.06 1.89 -3.71
N ILE A 296 18.38 0.81 -2.98
CA ILE A 296 19.03 0.90 -1.67
C ILE A 296 20.43 1.49 -1.81
N LEU A 297 21.19 1.07 -2.83
CA LEU A 297 22.57 1.53 -3.03
C LEU A 297 22.68 2.95 -3.57
N LEU A 298 21.84 3.31 -4.57
CA LEU A 298 21.96 4.57 -5.29
C LEU A 298 21.03 5.65 -4.74
N MET A 299 19.86 5.28 -4.22
CA MET A 299 18.81 6.20 -3.81
C MET A 299 18.16 5.78 -2.47
N PRO A 300 18.87 5.79 -1.34
CA PRO A 300 18.38 5.29 -0.06
C PRO A 300 17.12 6.02 0.47
N ARG A 301 16.78 7.17 -0.11
CA ARG A 301 15.55 7.94 0.17
C ARG A 301 14.48 7.81 -0.92
N GLY A 302 14.72 6.98 -1.93
CA GLY A 302 13.86 6.83 -3.10
C GLY A 302 13.92 8.01 -4.07
N ILE A 303 13.25 7.86 -5.21
CA ILE A 303 13.22 8.88 -6.28
C ILE A 303 12.68 10.21 -5.75
N PHE A 304 11.53 10.17 -5.06
CA PHE A 304 10.86 11.37 -4.61
C PHE A 304 11.63 12.12 -3.50
N GLY A 305 12.25 11.39 -2.56
CA GLY A 305 13.07 11.96 -1.50
C GLY A 305 14.31 12.67 -2.01
N THR A 306 14.94 12.13 -3.04
CA THR A 306 16.14 12.70 -3.67
C THR A 306 15.81 14.00 -4.42
N PHE A 307 14.65 14.07 -5.10
CA PHE A 307 14.21 15.27 -5.81
C PHE A 307 13.76 16.42 -4.87
N MET A 308 13.13 16.09 -3.74
CA MET A 308 12.66 17.11 -2.79
C MET A 308 13.82 17.81 -2.06
N ARG A 309 14.90 17.11 -1.74
CA ARG A 309 16.05 17.69 -1.01
C ARG A 309 16.78 18.76 -1.81
N ARG A 310 16.75 18.71 -3.13
CA ARG A 310 17.32 19.77 -3.98
C ARG A 310 16.61 21.13 -3.84
N ARG A 311 15.44 21.17 -3.17
CA ARG A 311 14.65 22.40 -2.97
C ARG A 311 14.71 22.99 -1.56
N GLN A 312 15.31 22.30 -0.58
CA GLN A 312 15.57 22.93 0.72
C GLN A 312 16.94 23.61 0.68
N PRO A 313 17.01 24.95 0.87
CA PRO A 313 18.30 25.60 1.07
C PRO A 313 18.96 24.97 2.30
N ASN A 314 20.26 24.70 2.18
CA ASN A 314 21.10 24.25 3.29
C ASN A 314 20.91 25.23 4.46
N VAL A 315 20.09 24.89 5.43
CA VAL A 315 20.16 25.53 6.74
C VAL A 315 21.47 25.01 7.33
N ALA A 316 22.54 25.78 7.12
CA ALA A 316 23.82 25.53 7.75
C ALA A 316 23.54 25.35 9.24
N ALA A 317 23.94 24.18 9.76
CA ALA A 317 23.92 23.96 11.20
C ALA A 317 24.70 25.11 11.83
N THR A 318 24.01 25.99 12.52
CA THR A 318 24.66 26.98 13.38
C THR A 318 25.57 26.19 14.32
N PRO A 319 26.89 26.43 14.32
CA PRO A 319 27.77 25.73 15.24
C PRO A 319 27.29 26.05 16.66
N VAL A 320 26.86 25.03 17.38
CA VAL A 320 26.60 25.14 18.82
C VAL A 320 27.97 25.43 19.45
N THR A 321 28.23 26.67 19.75
CA THR A 321 29.42 27.07 20.49
C THR A 321 29.37 26.35 21.84
N PRO A 322 30.33 25.50 22.20
CA PRO A 322 30.31 24.81 23.47
C PRO A 322 30.51 25.88 24.57
N ALA A 323 29.51 26.05 25.42
CA ALA A 323 29.60 26.89 26.63
C ALA A 323 30.64 26.38 27.67
N ALA A 324 31.51 25.44 27.28
CA ALA A 324 32.52 24.83 28.13
C ALA A 324 33.74 25.72 28.41
N ASN A 325 33.94 26.87 27.73
CA ASN A 325 35.10 27.72 27.95
C ASN A 325 34.86 28.91 28.94
N ALA A 326 33.65 29.08 29.43
CA ALA A 326 33.36 30.15 30.37
C ALA A 326 33.69 29.83 31.86
N LEU A 327 34.02 28.59 32.19
CA LEU A 327 34.29 28.15 33.58
C LEU A 327 35.79 28.02 33.93
N LYS A 328 36.69 28.34 32.98
CA LYS A 328 38.15 28.28 33.27
C LYS A 328 38.84 29.64 33.41
N ALA A 329 38.07 30.73 33.46
CA ALA A 329 38.64 32.05 33.68
C ALA A 329 38.04 32.68 34.95
N LYS A 330 38.45 32.22 36.11
CA LYS A 330 38.55 33.03 37.34
C LYS A 330 39.84 32.65 38.09
N PRO A 331 40.61 33.66 38.48
CA PRO A 331 41.88 33.50 39.14
C PRO A 331 41.77 32.96 40.57
#